data_7e3bf06263c70f55261fa8c40ebfabce
#
_entry.id   7e3bf06263c70f55261fa8c40ebfabce
#
_cell.length_a   1.000
_cell.length_b   1.000
_cell.length_c   1.000
_cell.angle_alpha   90.00
_cell.angle_beta   90.00
_cell.angle_gamma   90.00
#
_symmetry.space_group_name_H-M   'P 1'
#
loop_
_entity.id
_entity.type
_entity.pdbx_description
1 polymer ?
#
loop_
_entity_poly.entity_id
_entity_poly.type
_entity_poly.pdbx_seq_one_letter_code
_entity_poly.pdbx_strand_id
1 'polypeptide(L)'
;MNTYEAAKISIASCMGVKAGEKFLILTDIEQLDLAKEFVKAGNDLGIETIMAVGPVHQGGEMPQLCKAALDEAQVCMMITTGSYTHTKGRAEATERGCRIASMPGITEDIVKMTLGADYDEVERIGSILAEKLTRAEKIHITTEAGTDLTLYCGGRKGIADTGKLTESGAFGNLPAGEAMVAPIETKGNGVLVVDGVIADFKVMEEPLTLTFADGRIVKTEGADAEMFEEFVGQFEDTAKNVCEFGIGTNPACEIMGNGLVDEKVFGTIHIACGNNL
;
A
#
# COMPACT_ATOMS: atom_id res chain seq x y z
N MET A 1 -14.32 14.53 -7.46
CA MET A 1 -13.54 14.60 -8.72
C MET A 1 -13.99 13.47 -9.63
N ASN A 2 -13.86 13.57 -10.95
CA ASN A 2 -14.11 12.41 -11.82
C ASN A 2 -12.82 11.61 -12.06
N THR A 3 -12.96 10.37 -12.54
CA THR A 3 -11.85 9.43 -12.76
C THR A 3 -10.77 9.98 -13.70
N TYR A 4 -11.18 10.62 -14.78
CA TYR A 4 -10.26 11.23 -15.75
C TYR A 4 -9.41 12.36 -15.16
N GLU A 5 -10.00 13.25 -14.38
CA GLU A 5 -9.24 14.31 -13.69
C GLU A 5 -8.28 13.74 -12.64
N ALA A 6 -8.72 12.74 -11.89
CA ALA A 6 -7.86 12.03 -10.94
C ALA A 6 -6.68 11.34 -11.63
N ALA A 7 -6.92 10.69 -12.77
CA ALA A 7 -5.88 10.10 -13.61
C ALA A 7 -4.87 11.13 -14.09
N LYS A 8 -5.31 12.31 -14.55
CA LYS A 8 -4.39 13.39 -14.97
C LYS A 8 -3.51 13.87 -13.83
N ILE A 9 -4.07 14.04 -12.62
CA ILE A 9 -3.32 14.46 -11.44
C ILE A 9 -2.26 13.40 -11.09
N SER A 10 -2.64 12.13 -11.03
CA SER A 10 -1.71 11.05 -10.68
C SER A 10 -0.58 10.90 -11.71
N ILE A 11 -0.86 10.99 -13.01
CA ILE A 11 0.15 10.94 -14.07
C ILE A 11 1.12 12.14 -13.96
N ALA A 12 0.59 13.34 -13.76
CA ALA A 12 1.40 14.56 -13.75
C ALA A 12 2.14 14.77 -12.41
N SER A 13 1.44 14.62 -11.28
CA SER A 13 1.96 15.00 -9.96
C SER A 13 2.61 13.84 -9.21
N CYS A 14 2.00 12.63 -9.27
CA CYS A 14 2.54 11.48 -8.57
C CYS A 14 3.66 10.80 -9.38
N MET A 15 3.41 10.56 -10.66
CA MET A 15 4.38 9.89 -11.54
C MET A 15 5.35 10.85 -12.21
N GLY A 16 5.02 12.14 -12.32
CA GLY A 16 5.85 13.14 -12.99
C GLY A 16 6.21 12.76 -14.42
N VAL A 17 5.27 12.16 -15.18
CA VAL A 17 5.52 11.68 -16.53
C VAL A 17 5.77 12.84 -17.48
N LYS A 18 6.82 12.77 -18.28
CA LYS A 18 7.25 13.81 -19.20
C LYS A 18 6.99 13.40 -20.65
N ALA A 19 6.78 14.38 -21.51
CA ALA A 19 6.70 14.15 -22.95
C ALA A 19 7.96 13.42 -23.47
N GLY A 20 7.74 12.37 -24.26
CA GLY A 20 8.81 11.55 -24.82
C GLY A 20 9.26 10.38 -23.95
N GLU A 21 8.73 10.24 -22.72
CA GLU A 21 8.95 9.03 -21.93
C GLU A 21 8.04 7.89 -22.41
N LYS A 22 8.55 6.67 -22.35
CA LYS A 22 7.79 5.45 -22.62
C LYS A 22 6.89 5.12 -21.43
N PHE A 23 5.63 5.51 -21.52
CA PHE A 23 4.66 5.34 -20.47
C PHE A 23 3.73 4.15 -20.72
N LEU A 24 3.73 3.19 -19.79
CA LEU A 24 2.95 1.97 -19.85
C LEU A 24 1.84 1.99 -18.81
N ILE A 25 0.62 1.69 -19.23
CA ILE A 25 -0.47 1.22 -18.36
C ILE A 25 -0.52 -0.30 -18.48
N LEU A 26 -0.17 -1.00 -17.40
CA LEU A 26 -0.32 -2.45 -17.30
C LEU A 26 -1.62 -2.75 -16.57
N THR A 27 -2.51 -3.51 -17.21
CA THR A 27 -3.84 -3.80 -16.67
C THR A 27 -4.27 -5.23 -16.97
N ASP A 28 -5.38 -5.64 -16.40
CA ASP A 28 -6.07 -6.88 -16.74
C ASP A 28 -7.49 -6.59 -17.26
N ILE A 29 -8.18 -7.66 -17.69
CA ILE A 29 -9.47 -7.53 -18.36
C ILE A 29 -10.55 -6.92 -17.44
N GLU A 30 -10.49 -7.17 -16.13
CA GLU A 30 -11.47 -6.68 -15.16
C GLU A 30 -11.30 -5.18 -14.89
N GLN A 31 -10.07 -4.64 -15.04
CA GLN A 31 -9.73 -3.23 -14.82
C GLN A 31 -9.68 -2.42 -16.13
N LEU A 32 -10.04 -3.03 -17.26
CA LEU A 32 -9.86 -2.45 -18.58
C LEU A 32 -10.54 -1.08 -18.75
N ASP A 33 -11.76 -0.91 -18.26
CA ASP A 33 -12.51 0.33 -18.44
C ASP A 33 -11.91 1.47 -17.60
N LEU A 34 -11.47 1.16 -16.39
CA LEU A 34 -10.74 2.12 -15.55
C LEU A 34 -9.41 2.52 -16.20
N ALA A 35 -8.64 1.56 -16.70
CA ALA A 35 -7.35 1.81 -17.34
C ALA A 35 -7.45 2.69 -18.60
N LYS A 36 -8.55 2.60 -19.35
CA LYS A 36 -8.81 3.47 -20.52
C LYS A 36 -8.86 4.96 -20.16
N GLU A 37 -9.37 5.31 -18.99
CA GLU A 37 -9.40 6.71 -18.53
C GLU A 37 -7.98 7.24 -18.30
N PHE A 38 -7.05 6.42 -17.78
CA PHE A 38 -5.64 6.77 -17.62
C PHE A 38 -4.92 6.90 -18.96
N VAL A 39 -5.21 6.00 -19.92
CA VAL A 39 -4.66 6.13 -21.29
C VAL A 39 -5.12 7.42 -21.94
N LYS A 40 -6.41 7.74 -21.85
CA LYS A 40 -6.95 8.99 -22.37
C LYS A 40 -6.30 10.21 -21.70
N ALA A 41 -6.19 10.19 -20.37
CA ALA A 41 -5.55 11.25 -19.60
C ALA A 41 -4.09 11.47 -20.02
N GLY A 42 -3.29 10.40 -20.18
CA GLY A 42 -1.92 10.48 -20.63
C GLY A 42 -1.79 11.07 -22.05
N ASN A 43 -2.60 10.60 -22.97
CA ASN A 43 -2.61 11.13 -24.36
C ASN A 43 -3.01 12.62 -24.40
N ASP A 44 -4.00 13.05 -23.61
CA ASP A 44 -4.42 14.45 -23.53
C ASP A 44 -3.37 15.36 -22.85
N LEU A 45 -2.45 14.77 -22.06
CA LEU A 45 -1.24 15.44 -21.55
C LEU A 45 -0.09 15.47 -22.57
N GLY A 46 -0.29 14.94 -23.78
CA GLY A 46 0.74 14.85 -24.82
C GLY A 46 1.79 13.76 -24.58
N ILE A 47 1.46 12.76 -23.78
CA ILE A 47 2.33 11.62 -23.45
C ILE A 47 1.89 10.42 -24.30
N GLU A 48 2.82 9.81 -25.05
CA GLU A 48 2.55 8.55 -25.74
C GLU A 48 2.30 7.44 -24.71
N THR A 49 1.02 7.07 -24.54
CA THR A 49 0.59 6.13 -23.51
C THR A 49 0.20 4.80 -24.16
N ILE A 50 0.91 3.74 -23.82
CA ILE A 50 0.64 2.38 -24.28
C ILE A 50 -0.05 1.60 -23.17
N MET A 51 -1.04 0.78 -23.51
CA MET A 51 -1.71 -0.12 -22.58
C MET A 51 -1.42 -1.58 -22.96
N ALA A 52 -0.95 -2.35 -21.99
CA ALA A 52 -0.81 -3.80 -22.09
C ALA A 52 -1.87 -4.46 -21.19
N VAL A 53 -2.67 -5.35 -21.77
CA VAL A 53 -3.74 -6.07 -21.07
C VAL A 53 -3.31 -7.51 -20.87
N GLY A 54 -3.17 -7.91 -19.62
CA GLY A 54 -2.83 -9.28 -19.22
C GLY A 54 -4.04 -10.05 -18.65
N PRO A 55 -3.84 -11.31 -18.26
CA PRO A 55 -4.81 -12.04 -17.44
C PRO A 55 -4.88 -11.44 -16.03
N VAL A 56 -5.97 -11.70 -15.31
CA VAL A 56 -6.04 -11.40 -13.87
C VAL A 56 -4.95 -12.17 -13.13
N HIS A 57 -4.13 -11.45 -12.38
CA HIS A 57 -3.04 -12.03 -11.62
C HIS A 57 -3.57 -12.78 -10.38
N GLN A 58 -3.16 -14.03 -10.23
CA GLN A 58 -3.57 -14.91 -9.13
C GLN A 58 -2.38 -15.39 -8.29
N GLY A 59 -1.29 -14.62 -8.29
CA GLY A 59 -0.05 -14.96 -7.59
C GLY A 59 1.03 -15.51 -8.52
N GLY A 60 2.27 -15.62 -8.01
CA GLY A 60 3.44 -16.00 -8.78
C GLY A 60 4.04 -14.84 -9.58
N GLU A 61 4.73 -15.13 -10.68
CA GLU A 61 5.37 -14.13 -11.52
C GLU A 61 4.43 -13.59 -12.60
N MET A 62 4.71 -12.37 -13.08
CA MET A 62 3.92 -11.78 -14.16
C MET A 62 4.13 -12.55 -15.49
N PRO A 63 3.12 -12.56 -16.38
CA PRO A 63 3.26 -13.14 -17.70
C PRO A 63 4.44 -12.56 -18.48
N GLN A 64 5.14 -13.39 -19.22
CA GLN A 64 6.36 -13.00 -19.93
C GLN A 64 6.16 -11.80 -20.89
N LEU A 65 5.01 -11.70 -21.56
CA LEU A 65 4.73 -10.56 -22.44
C LEU A 65 4.46 -9.27 -21.66
N CYS A 66 3.82 -9.36 -20.49
CA CYS A 66 3.66 -8.22 -19.59
C CYS A 66 5.02 -7.74 -19.08
N LYS A 67 5.90 -8.70 -18.68
CA LYS A 67 7.27 -8.40 -18.30
C LYS A 67 8.05 -7.72 -19.42
N ALA A 68 7.95 -8.23 -20.65
CA ALA A 68 8.65 -7.65 -21.80
C ALA A 68 8.19 -6.20 -22.10
N ALA A 69 6.89 -5.91 -21.95
CA ALA A 69 6.38 -4.55 -22.09
C ALA A 69 6.92 -3.65 -20.95
N LEU A 70 6.95 -4.17 -19.72
CA LEU A 70 7.48 -3.45 -18.56
C LEU A 70 9.00 -3.20 -18.67
N ASP A 71 9.74 -4.14 -19.25
CA ASP A 71 11.19 -4.02 -19.47
C ASP A 71 11.56 -2.85 -20.41
N GLU A 72 10.65 -2.49 -21.32
CA GLU A 72 10.82 -1.34 -22.24
C GLU A 72 10.28 -0.02 -21.67
N ALA A 73 9.49 -0.05 -20.60
CA ALA A 73 8.88 1.14 -20.02
C ALA A 73 9.86 1.93 -19.14
N GLN A 74 9.74 3.26 -19.17
CA GLN A 74 10.41 4.17 -18.25
C GLN A 74 9.50 4.53 -17.06
N VAL A 75 8.20 4.52 -17.31
CA VAL A 75 7.16 4.74 -16.31
C VAL A 75 6.05 3.72 -16.52
N CYS A 76 5.55 3.14 -15.43
CA CYS A 76 4.43 2.21 -15.47
C CYS A 76 3.43 2.48 -14.35
N MET A 77 2.14 2.46 -14.68
CA MET A 77 1.07 2.35 -13.70
C MET A 77 0.40 0.98 -13.87
N MET A 78 0.40 0.19 -12.81
CA MET A 78 -0.18 -1.16 -12.77
C MET A 78 -1.59 -1.06 -12.18
N ILE A 79 -2.60 -0.96 -13.03
CA ILE A 79 -4.01 -0.88 -12.68
C ILE A 79 -4.60 -2.29 -12.84
N THR A 80 -4.51 -3.10 -11.80
CA THR A 80 -4.77 -4.55 -11.90
C THR A 80 -5.64 -5.05 -10.75
N THR A 81 -6.38 -6.12 -10.99
CA THR A 81 -7.17 -6.79 -9.94
C THR A 81 -6.25 -7.42 -8.91
N GLY A 82 -5.26 -8.19 -9.34
CA GLY A 82 -4.26 -8.79 -8.46
C GLY A 82 -2.94 -8.01 -8.45
N SER A 83 -2.17 -8.18 -7.39
CA SER A 83 -0.94 -7.41 -7.15
C SER A 83 0.29 -8.00 -7.85
N TYR A 84 0.99 -7.18 -8.64
CA TYR A 84 2.33 -7.47 -9.15
C TYR A 84 3.47 -6.91 -8.26
N THR A 85 3.13 -6.32 -7.12
CA THR A 85 4.06 -5.62 -6.20
C THR A 85 5.29 -6.44 -5.85
N HIS A 86 5.11 -7.72 -5.53
CA HIS A 86 6.18 -8.61 -5.05
C HIS A 86 6.77 -9.51 -6.13
N THR A 87 6.48 -9.26 -7.41
CA THR A 87 7.06 -10.05 -8.51
C THR A 87 8.50 -9.65 -8.79
N LYS A 88 9.31 -10.62 -9.19
CA LYS A 88 10.70 -10.39 -9.62
C LYS A 88 10.76 -9.44 -10.83
N GLY A 89 9.82 -9.59 -11.78
CA GLY A 89 9.74 -8.72 -12.95
C GLY A 89 9.56 -7.25 -12.58
N ARG A 90 8.72 -6.92 -11.56
CA ARG A 90 8.56 -5.55 -11.06
C ARG A 90 9.87 -5.05 -10.41
N ALA A 91 10.50 -5.88 -9.54
CA ALA A 91 11.75 -5.50 -8.88
C ALA A 91 12.87 -5.19 -9.88
N GLU A 92 13.09 -6.06 -10.87
CA GLU A 92 14.08 -5.85 -11.94
C GLU A 92 13.80 -4.57 -12.75
N ALA A 93 12.53 -4.23 -12.99
CA ALA A 93 12.18 -2.99 -13.70
C ALA A 93 12.54 -1.75 -12.90
N THR A 94 12.28 -1.72 -11.59
CA THR A 94 12.69 -0.60 -10.73
C THR A 94 14.20 -0.48 -10.59
N GLU A 95 14.94 -1.59 -10.51
CA GLU A 95 16.41 -1.60 -10.52
C GLU A 95 17.00 -0.98 -11.81
N ARG A 96 16.31 -1.15 -12.95
CA ARG A 96 16.68 -0.49 -14.21
C ARG A 96 16.26 0.98 -14.29
N GLY A 97 15.58 1.50 -13.30
CA GLY A 97 15.16 2.89 -13.22
C GLY A 97 13.71 3.16 -13.65
N CYS A 98 12.91 2.16 -13.97
CA CYS A 98 11.49 2.33 -14.25
C CYS A 98 10.76 2.82 -13.00
N ARG A 99 10.01 3.92 -13.11
CA ARG A 99 9.11 4.41 -12.05
C ARG A 99 7.81 3.63 -12.11
N ILE A 100 7.39 3.05 -11.00
CA ILE A 100 6.21 2.17 -11.00
C ILE A 100 5.24 2.54 -9.89
N ALA A 101 3.97 2.79 -10.24
CA ALA A 101 2.84 2.81 -9.30
C ALA A 101 2.10 1.49 -9.37
N SER A 102 1.92 0.81 -8.23
CA SER A 102 1.10 -0.38 -8.09
C SER A 102 -0.25 -0.01 -7.50
N MET A 103 -1.34 -0.44 -8.15
CA MET A 103 -2.72 -0.08 -7.82
C MET A 103 -3.60 -1.34 -7.79
N PRO A 104 -3.26 -2.36 -6.97
CA PRO A 104 -3.99 -3.62 -6.96
C PRO A 104 -5.39 -3.44 -6.35
N GLY A 105 -6.41 -4.03 -7.00
CA GLY A 105 -7.79 -3.98 -6.52
C GLY A 105 -8.40 -2.58 -6.47
N ILE A 106 -7.78 -1.60 -7.16
CA ILE A 106 -8.30 -0.24 -7.20
C ILE A 106 -9.63 -0.20 -7.94
N THR A 107 -10.56 0.61 -7.43
CA THR A 107 -11.86 0.83 -8.07
C THR A 107 -12.00 2.26 -8.56
N GLU A 108 -13.00 2.51 -9.41
CA GLU A 108 -13.30 3.85 -9.89
C GLU A 108 -13.63 4.81 -8.74
N ASP A 109 -14.32 4.34 -7.70
CA ASP A 109 -14.68 5.15 -6.53
C ASP A 109 -13.44 5.49 -5.69
N ILE A 110 -12.51 4.54 -5.52
CA ILE A 110 -11.22 4.79 -4.87
C ILE A 110 -10.44 5.86 -5.64
N VAL A 111 -10.34 5.74 -6.97
CA VAL A 111 -9.65 6.73 -7.81
C VAL A 111 -10.24 8.13 -7.62
N LYS A 112 -11.57 8.26 -7.70
CA LYS A 112 -12.28 9.56 -7.53
C LYS A 112 -12.05 10.17 -6.16
N MET A 113 -12.01 9.34 -5.13
CA MET A 113 -11.86 9.77 -3.74
C MET A 113 -10.40 10.18 -3.44
N THR A 114 -9.42 9.35 -3.81
CA THR A 114 -8.09 9.42 -3.24
C THR A 114 -7.01 10.05 -4.11
N LEU A 115 -7.08 9.86 -5.45
CA LEU A 115 -6.00 10.34 -6.35
C LEU A 115 -6.02 11.85 -6.60
N GLY A 116 -7.03 12.55 -6.09
CA GLY A 116 -7.09 14.01 -6.06
C GLY A 116 -6.58 14.63 -4.76
N ALA A 117 -6.01 13.87 -3.85
CA ALA A 117 -5.42 14.37 -2.61
C ALA A 117 -4.31 15.39 -2.88
N ASP A 118 -4.04 16.23 -1.90
CA ASP A 118 -2.85 17.09 -1.88
C ASP A 118 -1.63 16.24 -1.51
N TYR A 119 -0.99 15.66 -2.53
CA TYR A 119 0.19 14.81 -2.35
C TYR A 119 1.44 15.57 -1.88
N ASP A 120 1.48 16.90 -1.95
CA ASP A 120 2.54 17.69 -1.33
C ASP A 120 2.37 17.70 0.20
N GLU A 121 1.14 17.79 0.68
CA GLU A 121 0.84 17.70 2.11
C GLU A 121 1.01 16.27 2.65
N VAL A 122 0.59 15.26 1.89
CA VAL A 122 0.84 13.83 2.22
C VAL A 122 2.34 13.57 2.36
N GLU A 123 3.15 14.03 1.41
CA GLU A 123 4.61 13.91 1.46
C GLU A 123 5.20 14.64 2.68
N ARG A 124 4.75 15.86 2.95
CA ARG A 124 5.23 16.65 4.09
C ARG A 124 4.97 15.95 5.42
N ILE A 125 3.76 15.45 5.63
CA ILE A 125 3.38 14.75 6.87
C ILE A 125 4.11 13.40 6.96
N GLY A 126 4.07 12.61 5.90
CA GLY A 126 4.71 11.29 5.84
C GLY A 126 6.21 11.36 6.11
N SER A 127 6.91 12.33 5.50
CA SER A 127 8.34 12.51 5.70
C SER A 127 8.71 12.87 7.14
N ILE A 128 7.93 13.74 7.79
CA ILE A 128 8.13 14.11 9.19
C ILE A 128 7.96 12.88 10.10
N LEU A 129 6.92 12.08 9.85
CA LEU A 129 6.66 10.87 10.65
C LEU A 129 7.73 9.80 10.41
N ALA A 130 8.13 9.55 9.17
CA ALA A 130 9.19 8.60 8.84
C ALA A 130 10.53 8.97 9.48
N GLU A 131 10.87 10.27 9.54
CA GLU A 131 12.06 10.73 10.24
C GLU A 131 11.97 10.47 11.74
N LYS A 132 10.81 10.70 12.36
CA LYS A 132 10.56 10.37 13.77
C LYS A 132 10.69 8.88 14.03
N LEU A 133 10.08 8.04 13.18
CA LEU A 133 10.16 6.58 13.26
C LEU A 133 11.61 6.08 13.13
N THR A 134 12.41 6.68 12.22
CA THR A 134 13.83 6.36 12.05
C THR A 134 14.66 6.61 13.32
N ARG A 135 14.29 7.62 14.10
CA ARG A 135 15.00 7.98 15.35
C ARG A 135 14.44 7.28 16.59
N ALA A 136 13.30 6.62 16.46
CA ALA A 136 12.65 5.98 17.59
C ALA A 136 13.36 4.68 17.98
N GLU A 137 13.57 4.46 19.28
CA GLU A 137 13.98 3.17 19.84
C GLU A 137 12.78 2.27 20.10
N LYS A 138 11.65 2.89 20.49
CA LYS A 138 10.39 2.20 20.74
C LYS A 138 9.19 3.07 20.38
N ILE A 139 8.09 2.40 20.10
CA ILE A 139 6.77 2.98 19.84
C ILE A 139 5.85 2.46 20.94
N HIS A 140 5.16 3.37 21.63
CA HIS A 140 4.13 3.03 22.58
C HIS A 140 2.79 3.55 22.09
N ILE A 141 1.83 2.65 21.92
CA ILE A 141 0.52 2.90 21.31
C ILE A 141 -0.53 2.74 22.38
N THR A 142 -1.37 3.75 22.54
CA THR A 142 -2.53 3.69 23.43
C THR A 142 -3.75 4.25 22.71
N THR A 143 -4.94 3.65 22.92
CA THR A 143 -6.21 4.13 22.39
C THR A 143 -7.29 4.08 23.47
N GLU A 144 -8.36 4.83 23.26
CA GLU A 144 -9.54 4.78 24.15
C GLU A 144 -10.22 3.41 24.11
N ALA A 145 -10.11 2.68 22.99
CA ALA A 145 -10.62 1.32 22.85
C ALA A 145 -9.90 0.28 23.72
N GLY A 146 -8.72 0.62 24.27
CA GLY A 146 -7.97 -0.23 25.18
C GLY A 146 -6.66 -0.78 24.64
N THR A 147 -6.19 -0.35 23.48
CA THR A 147 -4.84 -0.66 23.01
C THR A 147 -3.81 -0.11 24.02
N ASP A 148 -2.87 -0.97 24.42
CA ASP A 148 -1.67 -0.62 25.18
C ASP A 148 -0.55 -1.55 24.70
N LEU A 149 0.12 -1.16 23.62
CA LEU A 149 1.12 -1.98 22.89
C LEU A 149 2.44 -1.22 22.80
N THR A 150 3.52 -1.90 23.17
CA THR A 150 4.89 -1.39 22.98
C THR A 150 5.62 -2.23 21.95
N LEU A 151 6.11 -1.59 20.89
CA LEU A 151 6.97 -2.16 19.85
C LEU A 151 8.36 -1.53 19.91
N TYR A 152 9.37 -2.22 19.43
CA TYR A 152 10.75 -1.73 19.38
C TYR A 152 11.21 -1.65 17.92
N CYS A 153 11.83 -0.53 17.54
CA CYS A 153 12.27 -0.27 16.17
C CYS A 153 13.68 0.35 16.08
N GLY A 154 14.43 0.34 17.18
CA GLY A 154 15.77 0.94 17.22
C GLY A 154 16.68 0.41 16.12
N GLY A 155 17.31 1.34 15.37
CA GLY A 155 18.16 1.01 14.22
C GLY A 155 17.41 0.68 12.92
N ARG A 156 16.08 0.71 12.92
CA ARG A 156 15.25 0.52 11.71
C ARG A 156 15.00 1.87 11.05
N LYS A 157 14.95 1.87 9.71
CA LYS A 157 14.64 3.07 8.93
C LYS A 157 13.13 3.22 8.78
N GLY A 158 12.60 4.37 9.15
CA GLY A 158 11.23 4.76 8.81
C GLY A 158 11.14 5.08 7.31
N ILE A 159 10.03 4.71 6.71
CA ILE A 159 9.73 4.87 5.28
C ILE A 159 8.48 5.73 5.18
N ALA A 160 8.45 6.67 4.22
CA ALA A 160 7.26 7.41 3.85
C ALA A 160 6.80 6.96 2.46
N ASP A 161 5.58 6.42 2.37
CA ASP A 161 4.88 6.23 1.10
C ASP A 161 4.13 7.52 0.79
N THR A 162 4.76 8.37 0.00
CA THR A 162 4.29 9.75 -0.24
C THR A 162 3.46 9.90 -1.51
N GLY A 163 3.40 8.86 -2.34
CA GLY A 163 2.81 8.94 -3.67
C GLY A 163 3.64 9.74 -4.69
N LYS A 164 4.79 10.30 -4.31
CA LYS A 164 5.72 10.98 -5.22
C LYS A 164 6.70 9.97 -5.81
N LEU A 165 6.37 9.43 -6.96
CA LEU A 165 7.14 8.41 -7.67
C LEU A 165 7.87 9.04 -8.87
N THR A 166 8.58 10.15 -8.63
CA THR A 166 9.19 10.97 -9.69
C THR A 166 10.66 10.64 -9.95
N GLU A 167 11.33 10.00 -8.99
CA GLU A 167 12.74 9.66 -9.10
C GLU A 167 12.94 8.33 -9.86
N SER A 168 14.07 8.19 -10.55
CA SER A 168 14.43 6.97 -11.27
C SER A 168 14.39 5.74 -10.36
N GLY A 169 13.64 4.72 -10.73
CA GLY A 169 13.47 3.50 -9.95
C GLY A 169 12.51 3.64 -8.75
N ALA A 170 11.79 4.77 -8.64
CA ALA A 170 10.79 4.93 -7.59
C ALA A 170 9.67 3.90 -7.75
N PHE A 171 9.26 3.33 -6.62
CA PHE A 171 8.18 2.36 -6.54
C PHE A 171 7.33 2.62 -5.30
N GLY A 172 6.01 2.52 -5.45
CA GLY A 172 5.04 2.66 -4.37
C GLY A 172 3.63 2.32 -4.81
N ASN A 173 2.70 2.45 -3.90
CA ASN A 173 1.28 2.29 -4.19
C ASN A 173 0.64 3.64 -4.56
N LEU A 174 -0.46 3.59 -5.30
CA LEU A 174 -1.41 4.67 -5.44
C LEU A 174 -2.84 4.11 -5.27
N PRO A 175 -3.66 4.70 -4.36
CA PRO A 175 -3.33 5.85 -3.50
C PRO A 175 -2.20 5.53 -2.54
N ALA A 176 -1.52 6.59 -2.10
CA ALA A 176 -0.45 6.54 -1.14
C ALA A 176 -0.78 7.43 0.07
N GLY A 177 0.04 7.37 1.08
CA GLY A 177 -0.10 8.22 2.25
C GLY A 177 0.03 7.46 3.56
N GLU A 178 1.23 6.98 3.85
CA GLU A 178 1.56 6.41 5.14
C GLU A 178 3.03 6.68 5.51
N ALA A 179 3.31 6.57 6.79
CA ALA A 179 4.67 6.47 7.30
C ALA A 179 4.80 5.19 8.12
N MET A 180 5.75 4.34 7.79
CA MET A 180 5.86 3.02 8.37
C MET A 180 7.29 2.71 8.83
N VAL A 181 7.41 1.74 9.72
CA VAL A 181 8.68 1.16 10.15
C VAL A 181 8.50 -0.32 10.47
N ALA A 182 9.50 -1.12 10.14
CA ALA A 182 9.56 -2.51 10.53
C ALA A 182 9.99 -2.65 12.01
N PRO A 183 9.14 -3.13 12.93
CA PRO A 183 9.54 -3.42 14.30
C PRO A 183 10.55 -4.57 14.35
N ILE A 184 11.28 -4.67 15.47
CA ILE A 184 12.17 -5.80 15.75
C ILE A 184 11.29 -7.02 16.07
N GLU A 185 11.39 -8.06 15.28
CA GLU A 185 10.46 -9.20 15.16
C GLU A 185 10.24 -9.98 16.46
N THR A 186 11.22 -9.97 17.34
CA THR A 186 11.19 -10.70 18.62
C THR A 186 10.96 -9.79 19.82
N LYS A 187 10.49 -8.54 19.58
CA LYS A 187 10.33 -7.53 20.63
C LYS A 187 9.02 -6.79 20.45
N GLY A 188 8.14 -6.95 21.39
CA GLY A 188 6.88 -6.23 21.41
C GLY A 188 5.93 -6.92 22.37
N ASN A 189 5.32 -6.16 23.28
CA ASN A 189 4.44 -6.69 24.31
C ASN A 189 3.29 -5.75 24.55
N GLY A 190 2.14 -6.31 24.83
CA GLY A 190 0.94 -5.55 25.17
C GLY A 190 -0.30 -6.05 24.44
N VAL A 191 -1.27 -5.17 24.35
CA VAL A 191 -2.60 -5.47 23.81
C VAL A 191 -2.87 -4.51 22.65
N LEU A 192 -3.32 -5.04 21.53
CA LEU A 192 -3.87 -4.29 20.39
C LEU A 192 -5.38 -4.56 20.35
N VAL A 193 -6.19 -3.53 20.41
CA VAL A 193 -7.62 -3.57 20.14
C VAL A 193 -7.84 -3.08 18.72
N VAL A 194 -8.27 -3.97 17.85
CA VAL A 194 -8.57 -3.67 16.44
C VAL A 194 -10.04 -3.28 16.37
N ASP A 195 -10.29 -2.02 16.10
CA ASP A 195 -11.62 -1.41 16.04
C ASP A 195 -12.00 -0.86 14.64
N GLY A 196 -11.12 -1.00 13.66
CA GLY A 196 -11.33 -0.55 12.28
C GLY A 196 -11.52 -1.71 11.30
N VAL A 197 -10.43 -2.20 10.73
CA VAL A 197 -10.43 -3.23 9.69
C VAL A 197 -9.26 -4.20 9.88
N ILE A 198 -9.48 -5.45 9.52
CA ILE A 198 -8.40 -6.41 9.26
C ILE A 198 -8.44 -6.71 7.76
N ALA A 199 -7.38 -6.32 7.06
CA ALA A 199 -7.27 -6.49 5.62
C ALA A 199 -7.48 -7.96 5.22
N ASP A 200 -8.16 -8.19 4.10
CA ASP A 200 -8.52 -9.51 3.58
C ASP A 200 -9.40 -10.38 4.51
N PHE A 201 -9.79 -9.83 5.67
CA PHE A 201 -10.67 -10.52 6.60
C PHE A 201 -12.04 -9.83 6.71
N LYS A 202 -12.12 -8.67 7.38
CA LYS A 202 -13.38 -7.90 7.48
C LYS A 202 -13.19 -6.49 8.05
N VAL A 203 -14.17 -5.63 7.81
CA VAL A 203 -14.41 -4.43 8.63
C VAL A 203 -15.03 -4.89 9.96
N MET A 204 -14.46 -4.41 11.07
CA MET A 204 -14.87 -4.85 12.40
C MET A 204 -16.19 -4.20 12.82
N GLU A 205 -17.19 -5.00 13.18
CA GLU A 205 -18.42 -4.55 13.81
C GLU A 205 -18.26 -4.44 15.33
N GLU A 206 -17.52 -5.40 15.90
CA GLU A 206 -17.12 -5.44 17.31
C GLU A 206 -15.60 -5.55 17.37
N PRO A 207 -14.93 -4.88 18.33
CA PRO A 207 -13.48 -4.90 18.41
C PRO A 207 -12.91 -6.31 18.66
N LEU A 208 -11.79 -6.60 18.00
CA LEU A 208 -10.99 -7.79 18.25
C LEU A 208 -9.76 -7.42 19.08
N THR A 209 -9.48 -8.18 20.13
CA THR A 209 -8.35 -7.95 21.02
C THR A 209 -7.26 -8.97 20.76
N LEU A 210 -6.06 -8.49 20.40
CA LEU A 210 -4.87 -9.28 20.16
C LEU A 210 -3.84 -9.01 21.26
N THR A 211 -3.39 -10.06 21.97
CA THR A 211 -2.29 -9.95 22.93
C THR A 211 -0.98 -10.33 22.28
N PHE A 212 0.01 -9.45 22.38
CA PHE A 212 1.36 -9.67 21.89
C PHE A 212 2.32 -10.01 23.03
N ALA A 213 3.15 -11.03 22.81
CA ALA A 213 4.31 -11.34 23.64
C ALA A 213 5.52 -11.59 22.71
N ASP A 214 6.63 -10.92 23.01
CA ASP A 214 7.88 -11.02 22.24
C ASP A 214 7.66 -10.82 20.73
N GLY A 215 6.84 -9.83 20.36
CA GLY A 215 6.54 -9.48 18.96
C GLY A 215 5.58 -10.43 18.25
N ARG A 216 4.89 -11.31 18.98
CA ARG A 216 4.02 -12.32 18.37
C ARG A 216 2.63 -12.32 19.02
N ILE A 217 1.59 -12.51 18.20
CA ILE A 217 0.23 -12.74 18.70
C ILE A 217 0.19 -14.08 19.43
N VAL A 218 -0.16 -14.03 20.73
CA VAL A 218 -0.24 -15.22 21.61
C VAL A 218 -1.66 -15.48 22.09
N LYS A 219 -2.57 -14.52 21.96
CA LYS A 219 -3.96 -14.66 22.36
C LYS A 219 -4.85 -13.74 21.54
N THR A 220 -6.03 -14.23 21.18
CA THR A 220 -7.08 -13.50 20.46
C THR A 220 -8.38 -13.57 21.26
N GLU A 221 -9.08 -12.44 21.44
CA GLU A 221 -10.33 -12.34 22.20
C GLU A 221 -11.32 -11.43 21.47
N GLY A 222 -12.59 -11.76 21.50
CA GLY A 222 -13.69 -11.01 20.88
C GLY A 222 -14.66 -11.94 20.16
N ALA A 223 -15.72 -11.38 19.60
CA ALA A 223 -16.75 -12.16 18.91
C ALA A 223 -16.20 -12.92 17.69
N ASP A 224 -15.25 -12.32 16.99
CA ASP A 224 -14.63 -12.88 15.78
C ASP A 224 -13.32 -13.66 16.05
N ALA A 225 -12.98 -13.94 17.30
CA ALA A 225 -11.68 -14.53 17.67
C ALA A 225 -11.43 -15.89 17.01
N GLU A 226 -12.42 -16.79 17.03
CA GLU A 226 -12.31 -18.12 16.42
C GLU A 226 -12.14 -18.02 14.90
N MET A 227 -12.93 -17.17 14.25
CA MET A 227 -12.86 -16.93 12.80
C MET A 227 -11.51 -16.31 12.39
N PHE A 228 -10.98 -15.38 13.20
CA PHE A 228 -9.66 -14.80 12.98
C PHE A 228 -8.53 -15.84 13.11
N GLU A 229 -8.57 -16.71 14.10
CA GLU A 229 -7.59 -17.79 14.27
C GLU A 229 -7.64 -18.78 13.09
N GLU A 230 -8.84 -19.11 12.59
CA GLU A 230 -8.99 -19.92 11.38
C GLU A 230 -8.41 -19.22 10.13
N PHE A 231 -8.65 -17.90 9.99
CA PHE A 231 -8.11 -17.09 8.90
C PHE A 231 -6.57 -17.07 8.95
N VAL A 232 -5.98 -16.74 10.09
CA VAL A 232 -4.52 -16.69 10.26
C VAL A 232 -3.89 -18.08 10.12
N GLY A 233 -4.59 -19.12 10.54
CA GLY A 233 -4.17 -20.52 10.43
C GLY A 233 -4.01 -21.04 9.00
N GLN A 234 -4.48 -20.32 7.98
CA GLN A 234 -4.28 -20.65 6.58
C GLN A 234 -2.88 -20.26 6.07
N PHE A 235 -2.15 -19.45 6.83
CA PHE A 235 -0.83 -18.95 6.49
C PHE A 235 0.27 -19.65 7.28
N GLU A 236 1.52 -19.36 6.95
CA GLU A 236 2.67 -19.88 7.70
C GLU A 236 2.69 -19.34 9.14
N ASP A 237 3.40 -20.00 10.03
CA ASP A 237 3.51 -19.62 11.45
C ASP A 237 3.99 -18.18 11.69
N THR A 238 4.74 -17.63 10.76
CA THR A 238 5.19 -16.23 10.73
C THR A 238 4.06 -15.21 10.62
N ALA A 239 2.86 -15.61 10.16
CA ALA A 239 1.69 -14.73 10.06
C ALA A 239 1.26 -14.12 11.40
N LYS A 240 1.74 -14.63 12.52
CA LYS A 240 1.50 -14.07 13.85
C LYS A 240 2.58 -13.11 14.36
N ASN A 241 3.68 -12.94 13.61
CA ASN A 241 4.78 -12.05 14.01
C ASN A 241 4.49 -10.62 13.53
N VAL A 242 4.69 -9.64 14.41
CA VAL A 242 4.63 -8.24 13.97
C VAL A 242 5.75 -7.96 12.96
N CYS A 243 5.39 -7.38 11.83
CA CYS A 243 6.37 -7.04 10.79
C CYS A 243 6.32 -5.56 10.39
N GLU A 244 5.20 -4.86 10.65
CA GLU A 244 5.10 -3.45 10.34
C GLU A 244 4.26 -2.71 11.40
N PHE A 245 4.67 -1.46 11.65
CA PHE A 245 3.87 -0.42 12.26
C PHE A 245 3.75 0.72 11.27
N GLY A 246 2.54 1.15 10.95
CA GLY A 246 2.26 2.24 10.06
C GLY A 246 1.28 3.27 10.60
N ILE A 247 1.33 4.47 10.04
CA ILE A 247 0.50 5.62 10.37
C ILE A 247 -0.06 6.18 9.07
N GLY A 248 -1.38 6.19 8.91
CA GLY A 248 -2.05 6.77 7.76
C GLY A 248 -1.91 8.30 7.71
N THR A 249 -1.62 8.84 6.54
CA THR A 249 -1.33 10.28 6.34
C THR A 249 -2.14 10.92 5.21
N ASN A 250 -3.05 10.19 4.56
CA ASN A 250 -3.85 10.69 3.44
C ASN A 250 -5.26 11.10 3.91
N PRO A 251 -5.56 12.42 3.95
CA PRO A 251 -6.86 12.90 4.42
C PRO A 251 -8.02 12.61 3.46
N ALA A 252 -7.75 12.14 2.25
CA ALA A 252 -8.77 11.76 1.28
C ALA A 252 -9.15 10.27 1.36
N CYS A 253 -8.45 9.47 2.17
CA CYS A 253 -8.77 8.07 2.41
C CYS A 253 -9.78 7.92 3.55
N GLU A 254 -10.67 6.93 3.43
CA GLU A 254 -11.65 6.54 4.45
C GLU A 254 -11.63 5.03 4.59
N ILE A 255 -11.98 4.50 5.77
CA ILE A 255 -12.09 3.06 6.00
C ILE A 255 -13.21 2.48 5.13
N MET A 256 -12.88 1.51 4.28
CA MET A 256 -13.83 0.93 3.35
C MET A 256 -13.68 -0.60 3.15
N GLY A 257 -12.80 -1.24 3.90
CA GLY A 257 -12.53 -2.67 3.78
C GLY A 257 -11.61 -3.02 2.60
N ASN A 258 -10.81 -2.05 2.15
CA ASN A 258 -9.81 -2.25 1.10
C ASN A 258 -8.42 -1.92 1.64
N GLY A 259 -7.55 -2.93 1.80
CA GLY A 259 -6.24 -2.78 2.41
C GLY A 259 -5.37 -1.72 1.76
N LEU A 260 -5.46 -1.53 0.42
CA LEU A 260 -4.73 -0.48 -0.28
C LEU A 260 -5.08 0.94 0.23
N VAL A 261 -6.31 1.15 0.70
CA VAL A 261 -6.82 2.46 1.13
C VAL A 261 -6.80 2.59 2.64
N ASP A 262 -7.23 1.54 3.35
CA ASP A 262 -7.50 1.59 4.79
C ASP A 262 -6.24 1.92 5.61
N GLU A 263 -5.08 1.43 5.17
CA GLU A 263 -3.79 1.72 5.80
C GLU A 263 -3.30 3.17 5.59
N LYS A 264 -3.91 3.90 4.63
CA LYS A 264 -3.55 5.29 4.31
C LYS A 264 -4.42 6.32 5.02
N VAL A 265 -5.49 5.91 5.71
CA VAL A 265 -6.46 6.81 6.32
C VAL A 265 -5.79 7.72 7.34
N PHE A 266 -5.92 9.05 7.16
CA PHE A 266 -5.27 10.04 8.00
C PHE A 266 -5.66 9.89 9.48
N GLY A 267 -4.63 9.78 10.33
CA GLY A 267 -4.79 9.71 11.78
C GLY A 267 -5.09 8.31 12.33
N THR A 268 -5.15 7.28 11.48
CA THR A 268 -5.18 5.88 11.93
C THR A 268 -3.77 5.32 12.08
N ILE A 269 -3.67 4.19 12.78
CA ILE A 269 -2.49 3.34 12.77
C ILE A 269 -2.86 1.95 12.27
N HIS A 270 -1.88 1.25 11.74
CA HIS A 270 -2.03 -0.16 11.41
C HIS A 270 -0.83 -0.97 11.88
N ILE A 271 -1.07 -2.25 12.12
CA ILE A 271 -0.07 -3.25 12.46
C ILE A 271 -0.18 -4.37 11.44
N ALA A 272 0.87 -4.61 10.67
CA ALA A 272 0.94 -5.80 9.84
C ALA A 272 1.67 -6.93 10.58
N CYS A 273 1.20 -8.15 10.32
CA CYS A 273 1.82 -9.37 10.81
C CYS A 273 2.27 -10.25 9.65
N GLY A 274 3.46 -10.84 9.75
CA GLY A 274 4.05 -11.64 8.69
C GLY A 274 5.57 -11.69 8.75
N ASN A 275 6.17 -11.65 7.57
CA ASN A 275 7.62 -11.59 7.41
C ASN A 275 8.08 -10.15 7.17
N ASN A 276 9.14 -9.81 7.85
CA ASN A 276 9.84 -8.54 7.74
C ASN A 276 11.02 -8.77 6.77
N LEU A 277 10.87 -8.36 5.52
CA LEU A 277 11.86 -8.56 4.45
C LEU A 277 12.78 -7.37 4.29
#